data_c1cffee3b180bb61ac16c3010f13ab81
#
_entry.id   c1cffee3b180bb61ac16c3010f13ab81
#
_cell.length_a   1.000
_cell.length_b   1.000
_cell.length_c   1.000
_cell.angle_alpha   90.00
_cell.angle_beta   90.00
_cell.angle_gamma   90.00
#
_symmetry.space_group_name_H-M   'P 1'
#
loop_
_entity.id
_entity.type
_entity.pdbx_description
1 polymer ?
#
loop_
_entity_poly.entity_id
_entity_poly.type
_entity_poly.pdbx_seq_one_letter_code
_entity_poly.pdbx_strand_id
1 'polypeptide(L)'
;MSGKRVLSVGQCGADHSRISRTFEQAFGAEVVGVDTTLEALAKLQAEPFDLVLVNRVYDADGSPGLELIRQVKGDEALKQTPVMLVSNYDDAQREAVAAGALPGFGKASLGAPQMVNRVKGVLGKLA
;
A
#
# COMPACT_ATOMS: atom_id res chain seq x y z
N MET A 1 -19.74 12.71 1.84
CA MET A 1 -18.59 12.51 1.04
C MET A 1 -17.68 11.44 1.62
N SER A 2 -17.29 10.55 0.82
CA SER A 2 -16.46 9.46 1.29
C SER A 2 -15.00 9.87 1.26
N GLY A 3 -14.26 9.46 2.27
CA GLY A 3 -12.83 9.59 2.26
C GLY A 3 -12.20 8.53 1.36
N LYS A 4 -10.90 8.64 1.20
CA LYS A 4 -10.14 7.65 0.46
C LYS A 4 -9.96 6.40 1.32
N ARG A 5 -9.87 5.25 0.69
CA ARG A 5 -9.66 3.98 1.38
C ARG A 5 -8.34 3.36 0.92
N VAL A 6 -7.53 2.98 1.89
CA VAL A 6 -6.20 2.42 1.66
C VAL A 6 -6.14 1.03 2.31
N LEU A 7 -5.67 0.05 1.56
CA LEU A 7 -5.45 -1.29 2.09
C LEU A 7 -3.97 -1.43 2.46
N SER A 8 -3.69 -1.79 3.71
CA SER A 8 -2.33 -1.99 4.19
C SER A 8 -2.10 -3.46 4.46
N VAL A 9 -1.09 -4.05 3.82
CA VAL A 9 -0.92 -5.50 3.80
C VAL A 9 0.39 -5.88 4.46
N GLY A 10 0.30 -6.78 5.47
CA GLY A 10 1.46 -7.43 6.05
C GLY A 10 2.25 -6.60 7.04
N GLN A 11 1.76 -5.48 7.51
CA GLN A 11 2.44 -4.65 8.48
C GLN A 11 2.29 -5.24 9.88
N CYS A 12 3.30 -5.08 10.74
CA CYS A 12 3.12 -5.40 12.15
C CYS A 12 2.17 -4.38 12.79
N GLY A 13 1.65 -4.69 13.97
CA GLY A 13 0.67 -3.83 14.62
C GLY A 13 1.14 -2.40 14.84
N ALA A 14 2.40 -2.24 15.24
CA ALA A 14 2.96 -0.91 15.48
C ALA A 14 3.07 -0.10 14.19
N ASP A 15 3.54 -0.74 13.11
CA ASP A 15 3.66 -0.07 11.82
C ASP A 15 2.29 0.25 11.23
N HIS A 16 1.34 -0.68 11.36
CA HIS A 16 -0.02 -0.44 10.90
C HIS A 16 -0.62 0.78 11.61
N SER A 17 -0.44 0.89 12.92
CA SER A 17 -0.96 2.03 13.69
C SER A 17 -0.35 3.34 13.22
N ARG A 18 0.96 3.36 12.96
CA ARG A 18 1.65 4.56 12.49
C ARG A 18 1.18 4.97 11.09
N ILE A 19 1.03 4.01 10.21
CA ILE A 19 0.54 4.25 8.84
C ILE A 19 -0.89 4.78 8.89
N SER A 20 -1.75 4.14 9.67
CA SER A 20 -3.15 4.56 9.80
C SER A 20 -3.26 5.99 10.28
N ARG A 21 -2.51 6.33 11.33
CA ARG A 21 -2.55 7.68 11.90
C ARG A 21 -2.04 8.71 10.90
N THR A 22 -0.92 8.41 10.25
CA THR A 22 -0.34 9.33 9.27
C THR A 22 -1.29 9.58 8.10
N PHE A 23 -1.87 8.53 7.57
CA PHE A 23 -2.78 8.65 6.42
C PHE A 23 -4.07 9.36 6.80
N GLU A 24 -4.58 9.11 8.00
CA GLU A 24 -5.76 9.81 8.47
C GLU A 24 -5.49 11.31 8.62
N GLN A 25 -4.37 11.67 9.24
CA GLN A 25 -4.03 13.06 9.49
C GLN A 25 -3.66 13.82 8.21
N ALA A 26 -2.93 13.19 7.32
CA ALA A 26 -2.43 13.87 6.12
C ALA A 26 -3.43 13.87 4.97
N PHE A 27 -4.27 12.84 4.86
CA PHE A 27 -5.11 12.64 3.68
C PHE A 27 -6.59 12.44 4.00
N GLY A 28 -6.96 12.31 5.27
CA GLY A 28 -8.32 11.95 5.65
C GLY A 28 -8.70 10.54 5.18
N ALA A 29 -7.72 9.67 5.00
CA ALA A 29 -7.94 8.33 4.46
C ALA A 29 -8.18 7.31 5.56
N GLU A 30 -9.06 6.36 5.28
CA GLU A 30 -9.27 5.20 6.15
C GLU A 30 -8.28 4.11 5.71
N VAL A 31 -7.55 3.52 6.65
CA VAL A 31 -6.61 2.44 6.37
C VAL A 31 -7.14 1.14 6.96
N VAL A 32 -7.32 0.15 6.08
CA VAL A 32 -7.77 -1.18 6.47
C VAL A 32 -6.57 -2.12 6.41
N GLY A 33 -6.33 -2.88 7.47
CA GLY A 33 -5.18 -3.78 7.55
C GLY A 33 -5.57 -5.22 7.31
N VAL A 34 -4.72 -5.93 6.57
CA VAL A 34 -4.79 -7.39 6.42
C VAL A 34 -3.39 -7.95 6.55
N ASP A 35 -3.27 -9.24 6.82
CA ASP A 35 -1.98 -9.85 7.17
C ASP A 35 -1.34 -10.65 6.05
N THR A 36 -2.09 -11.11 5.08
CA THR A 36 -1.59 -12.03 4.05
C THR A 36 -2.04 -11.62 2.66
N THR A 37 -1.35 -12.16 1.65
CA THR A 37 -1.72 -11.96 0.25
C THR A 37 -3.14 -12.45 -0.02
N LEU A 38 -3.51 -13.60 0.54
CA LEU A 38 -4.83 -14.18 0.31
C LEU A 38 -5.93 -13.27 0.85
N GLU A 39 -5.74 -12.74 2.06
CA GLU A 39 -6.69 -11.80 2.65
C GLU A 39 -6.78 -10.52 1.84
N ALA A 40 -5.63 -10.03 1.35
CA ALA A 40 -5.60 -8.82 0.54
C ALA A 40 -6.39 -8.99 -0.75
N LEU A 41 -6.20 -10.11 -1.43
CA LEU A 41 -6.92 -10.37 -2.68
C LEU A 41 -8.41 -10.49 -2.45
N ALA A 42 -8.83 -11.13 -1.36
CA ALA A 42 -10.23 -11.25 -1.01
C ALA A 42 -10.86 -9.87 -0.76
N LYS A 43 -10.13 -8.99 -0.03
CA LYS A 43 -10.61 -7.63 0.22
C LYS A 43 -10.74 -6.82 -1.07
N LEU A 44 -9.72 -6.91 -1.93
CA LEU A 44 -9.72 -6.16 -3.17
C LEU A 44 -10.82 -6.58 -4.12
N GLN A 45 -11.19 -7.86 -4.10
CA GLN A 45 -12.29 -8.37 -4.91
C GLN A 45 -13.65 -7.96 -4.35
N ALA A 46 -13.74 -7.78 -3.04
CA ALA A 46 -15.01 -7.47 -2.38
C ALA A 46 -15.32 -5.98 -2.36
N GLU A 47 -14.30 -5.10 -2.31
CA GLU A 47 -14.49 -3.67 -2.09
C GLU A 47 -13.47 -2.87 -2.88
N PRO A 48 -13.81 -1.65 -3.30
CA PRO A 48 -12.84 -0.79 -3.98
C PRO A 48 -11.87 -0.14 -2.98
N PHE A 49 -10.62 0.00 -3.40
CA PHE A 49 -9.60 0.72 -2.65
C PHE A 49 -8.90 1.71 -3.58
N ASP A 50 -8.47 2.83 -3.02
CA ASP A 50 -7.80 3.88 -3.78
C ASP A 50 -6.29 3.66 -3.86
N LEU A 51 -5.74 2.87 -2.93
CA LEU A 51 -4.31 2.59 -2.87
C LEU A 51 -4.09 1.34 -2.03
N VAL A 52 -3.10 0.54 -2.43
CA VAL A 52 -2.67 -0.63 -1.66
C VAL A 52 -1.23 -0.39 -1.23
N LEU A 53 -0.97 -0.52 0.07
CA LEU A 53 0.37 -0.43 0.64
C LEU A 53 0.80 -1.84 1.05
N VAL A 54 1.95 -2.28 0.52
CA VAL A 54 2.41 -3.66 0.71
C VAL A 54 3.73 -3.65 1.44
N ASN A 55 3.80 -4.36 2.57
CA ASN A 55 5.08 -4.54 3.28
C ASN A 55 5.98 -5.46 2.44
N ARG A 56 7.28 -5.21 2.46
CA ARG A 56 8.25 -6.01 1.72
C ARG A 56 8.21 -7.48 2.15
N VAL A 57 8.14 -7.70 3.45
CA VAL A 57 8.03 -9.04 4.04
C VAL A 57 6.92 -8.99 5.08
N TYR A 58 5.96 -9.88 4.98
CA TYR A 58 4.81 -9.85 5.88
C TYR A 58 5.21 -10.26 7.29
N ASP A 59 4.75 -9.49 8.26
CA ASP A 59 5.01 -9.76 9.67
C ASP A 59 4.43 -11.12 10.10
N ALA A 60 3.24 -11.44 9.61
CA ALA A 60 2.52 -12.62 10.07
C ALA A 60 3.19 -13.93 9.65
N ASP A 61 3.72 -14.03 8.43
CA ASP A 61 4.20 -15.32 7.92
C ASP A 61 5.51 -15.24 7.14
N GLY A 62 6.13 -14.06 7.04
CA GLY A 62 7.39 -13.90 6.33
C GLY A 62 7.31 -13.97 4.81
N SER A 63 6.10 -13.98 4.26
CA SER A 63 5.93 -14.03 2.80
C SER A 63 6.35 -12.72 2.15
N PRO A 64 6.87 -12.77 0.90
CA PRO A 64 7.26 -11.55 0.21
C PRO A 64 6.07 -10.79 -0.36
N GLY A 65 6.03 -9.48 -0.11
CA GLY A 65 4.96 -8.63 -0.61
C GLY A 65 4.96 -8.48 -2.13
N LEU A 66 6.11 -8.70 -2.77
CA LEU A 66 6.23 -8.61 -4.22
C LEU A 66 5.25 -9.55 -4.94
N GLU A 67 4.96 -10.69 -4.33
CA GLU A 67 4.01 -11.65 -4.87
C GLU A 67 2.62 -11.03 -5.06
N LEU A 68 2.15 -10.29 -4.06
CA LEU A 68 0.86 -9.62 -4.16
C LEU A 68 0.86 -8.58 -5.29
N ILE A 69 1.95 -7.82 -5.40
CA ILE A 69 2.06 -6.81 -6.47
C ILE A 69 1.91 -7.47 -7.83
N ARG A 70 2.59 -8.60 -8.04
CA ARG A 70 2.50 -9.32 -9.29
C ARG A 70 1.08 -9.83 -9.57
N GLN A 71 0.42 -10.34 -8.55
CA GLN A 71 -0.93 -10.86 -8.71
C GLN A 71 -1.94 -9.76 -9.02
N VAL A 72 -1.85 -8.63 -8.33
CA VAL A 72 -2.74 -7.49 -8.59
C VAL A 72 -2.54 -6.97 -10.00
N LYS A 73 -1.28 -6.81 -10.42
CA LYS A 73 -0.98 -6.25 -11.74
C LYS A 73 -1.24 -7.24 -12.87
N GLY A 74 -1.31 -8.53 -12.57
CA GLY A 74 -1.68 -9.56 -13.54
C GLY A 74 -3.17 -9.83 -13.63
N ASP A 75 -3.98 -9.23 -12.77
CA ASP A 75 -5.42 -9.48 -12.71
C ASP A 75 -6.16 -8.33 -13.42
N GLU A 76 -6.96 -8.68 -14.44
CA GLU A 76 -7.67 -7.68 -15.24
C GLU A 76 -8.60 -6.80 -14.41
N ALA A 77 -9.19 -7.35 -13.36
CA ALA A 77 -10.11 -6.60 -12.51
C ALA A 77 -9.38 -5.69 -11.52
N LEU A 78 -8.12 -5.99 -11.18
CA LEU A 78 -7.40 -5.30 -10.12
C LEU A 78 -6.24 -4.45 -10.61
N LYS A 79 -5.76 -4.65 -11.82
CA LYS A 79 -4.51 -4.03 -12.29
C LYS A 79 -4.51 -2.51 -12.31
N GLN A 80 -5.67 -1.89 -12.31
CA GLN A 80 -5.76 -0.42 -12.28
C GLN A 80 -5.62 0.15 -10.87
N THR A 81 -5.69 -0.69 -9.85
CA THR A 81 -5.54 -0.22 -8.46
C THR A 81 -4.09 0.17 -8.20
N PRO A 82 -3.83 1.40 -7.75
CA PRO A 82 -2.45 1.81 -7.43
C PRO A 82 -1.89 0.99 -6.27
N VAL A 83 -0.63 0.57 -6.40
CA VAL A 83 0.05 -0.21 -5.37
C VAL A 83 1.42 0.41 -5.10
N MET A 84 1.78 0.54 -3.83
CA MET A 84 3.10 1.02 -3.42
C MET A 84 3.72 0.03 -2.44
N LEU A 85 5.02 -0.22 -2.57
CA LEU A 85 5.76 -1.02 -1.60
C LEU A 85 6.20 -0.11 -0.45
N VAL A 86 6.04 -0.58 0.77
CA VAL A 86 6.54 0.12 1.96
C VAL A 86 7.85 -0.56 2.36
N SER A 87 8.97 0.10 2.05
CA SER A 87 10.30 -0.45 2.33
C SER A 87 11.35 0.66 2.26
N ASN A 88 12.33 0.60 3.17
CA ASN A 88 13.47 1.51 3.16
C ASN A 88 14.55 1.11 2.15
N TYR A 89 14.43 -0.06 1.52
CA TYR A 89 15.46 -0.59 0.63
C TYR A 89 15.22 -0.17 -0.81
N ASP A 90 16.19 0.51 -1.41
CA ASP A 90 16.07 1.00 -2.79
C ASP A 90 15.92 -0.11 -3.82
N ASP A 91 16.63 -1.23 -3.63
CA ASP A 91 16.53 -2.35 -4.55
C ASP A 91 15.15 -3.00 -4.49
N ALA A 92 14.54 -3.07 -3.30
CA ALA A 92 13.19 -3.59 -3.16
C ALA A 92 12.18 -2.67 -3.86
N GLN A 93 12.38 -1.37 -3.76
CA GLN A 93 11.52 -0.40 -4.46
C GLN A 93 11.64 -0.56 -5.97
N ARG A 94 12.85 -0.75 -6.47
CA ARG A 94 13.06 -0.95 -7.92
C ARG A 94 12.38 -2.22 -8.41
N GLU A 95 12.45 -3.29 -7.64
CA GLU A 95 11.78 -4.55 -8.00
C GLU A 95 10.26 -4.37 -8.04
N ALA A 96 9.72 -3.66 -7.07
CA ALA A 96 8.29 -3.41 -6.99
C ALA A 96 7.81 -2.61 -8.21
N VAL A 97 8.55 -1.56 -8.57
CA VAL A 97 8.21 -0.73 -9.74
C VAL A 97 8.28 -1.57 -11.01
N ALA A 98 9.30 -2.43 -11.13
CA ALA A 98 9.42 -3.31 -12.28
C ALA A 98 8.24 -4.28 -12.40
N ALA A 99 7.62 -4.62 -11.27
CA ALA A 99 6.45 -5.49 -11.23
C ALA A 99 5.13 -4.72 -11.45
N GLY A 100 5.18 -3.40 -11.56
CA GLY A 100 4.01 -2.58 -11.86
C GLY A 100 3.55 -1.65 -10.75
N ALA A 101 4.25 -1.64 -9.61
CA ALA A 101 3.90 -0.72 -8.52
C ALA A 101 4.35 0.70 -8.85
N LEU A 102 3.73 1.66 -8.20
CA LEU A 102 4.22 3.04 -8.20
C LEU A 102 5.40 3.14 -7.24
N PRO A 103 6.29 4.12 -7.43
CA PRO A 103 7.35 4.35 -6.45
C PRO A 103 6.74 4.55 -5.07
N GLY A 104 7.17 3.76 -4.12
CA GLY A 104 6.64 3.78 -2.76
C GLY A 104 7.49 4.63 -1.81
N PHE A 105 7.50 4.23 -0.55
CA PHE A 105 8.24 4.95 0.47
C PHE A 105 8.68 3.99 1.56
N GLY A 106 9.69 4.40 2.32
CA GLY A 106 10.13 3.62 3.47
C GLY A 106 9.42 4.05 4.74
N LYS A 107 9.43 3.17 5.74
CA LYS A 107 8.85 3.49 7.04
C LYS A 107 9.56 4.69 7.69
N ALA A 108 10.84 4.86 7.41
CA ALA A 108 11.61 5.99 7.90
C ALA A 108 11.15 7.32 7.31
N SER A 109 10.49 7.29 6.17
CA SER A 109 10.00 8.51 5.49
C SER A 109 8.53 8.79 5.77
N LEU A 110 7.89 7.98 6.61
CA LEU A 110 6.46 8.12 6.88
C LEU A 110 6.16 9.50 7.46
N GLY A 111 5.29 10.25 6.79
CA GLY A 111 4.94 11.61 7.18
C GLY A 111 5.88 12.70 6.66
N ALA A 112 6.99 12.34 6.02
CA ALA A 112 7.90 13.32 5.45
C ALA A 112 7.26 14.01 4.23
N PRO A 113 7.64 15.28 3.94
CA PRO A 113 7.03 16.00 2.83
C PRO A 113 7.08 15.28 1.49
N GLN A 114 8.19 14.61 1.18
CA GLN A 114 8.32 13.88 -0.08
C GLN A 114 7.30 12.75 -0.17
N MET A 115 7.14 12.00 0.91
CA MET A 115 6.18 10.90 0.96
C MET A 115 4.76 11.43 0.86
N VAL A 116 4.45 12.49 1.61
CA VAL A 116 3.12 13.09 1.58
C VAL A 116 2.77 13.57 0.17
N ASN A 117 3.70 14.26 -0.49
CA ASN A 117 3.46 14.75 -1.84
C ASN A 117 3.26 13.61 -2.84
N ARG A 118 4.04 12.53 -2.70
CA ARG A 118 3.92 11.37 -3.57
C ARG A 118 2.54 10.72 -3.44
N VAL A 119 2.10 10.50 -2.23
CA VAL A 119 0.81 9.87 -1.97
C VAL A 119 -0.34 10.79 -2.40
N LYS A 120 -0.20 12.09 -2.16
CA LYS A 120 -1.19 13.06 -2.64
C LYS A 120 -1.36 12.99 -4.14
N GLY A 121 -0.28 12.78 -4.88
CA GLY A 121 -0.36 12.66 -6.33
C GLY A 121 -1.22 11.49 -6.78
N VAL A 122 -1.30 10.44 -5.96
CA VAL A 122 -2.14 9.28 -6.24
C VAL A 122 -3.56 9.50 -5.74
N LEU A 123 -3.73 9.86 -4.47
CA LEU A 123 -5.05 9.99 -3.85
C LEU A 123 -5.80 11.24 -4.30
N GLY A 124 -5.08 12.33 -4.48
CA GLY A 124 -5.70 13.59 -4.88
C GLY A 124 -6.31 13.56 -6.27
N LYS A 125 -5.75 12.76 -7.16
CA LYS A 125 -6.28 12.64 -8.52
C LYS A 125 -7.66 12.00 -8.56
N LEU A 126 -8.01 11.28 -7.51
CA LEU A 126 -9.26 10.54 -7.43
C LEU A 126 -10.37 11.37 -6.77
N ALA A 127 -10.03 12.56 -6.31
CA ALA A 127 -10.99 13.43 -5.64
C ALA A 127 -11.94 14.10 -6.63
#